data_e7fd3ebb9af2cd4249f7ae3931a6dd9e
#
_entry.id   e7fd3ebb9af2cd4249f7ae3931a6dd9e
#
_cell.length_a   1.000
_cell.length_b   1.000
_cell.length_c   1.000
_cell.angle_alpha   90.00
_cell.angle_beta   90.00
_cell.angle_gamma   90.00
#
_symmetry.space_group_name_H-M   'P 1'
#
loop_
_entity.id
_entity.type
_entity.pdbx_description
1 polymer ?
#
loop_
_entity_poly.entity_id
_entity_poly.type
_entity_poly.pdbx_seq_one_letter_code
_entity_poly.pdbx_strand_id
1 'polypeptide(L)'
;MTLVVDASLVVSALADGGSVGSWAESLLTGEPLSAPHLMPVEAANILRRAAAAGEISADVAAMAHTDLLDMRVELFPYGPFAPRVWELRDNLTSYDAWYVALAEFLGSRVATLDLKLARATGPRCGFETPPTA
;
A
#
# COMPACT_ATOMS: atom_id res chain seq x y z
N MET A 1 -0.07 -17.54 3.63
CA MET A 1 -0.29 -16.60 2.52
C MET A 1 0.17 -15.22 2.92
N THR A 2 0.55 -14.42 2.00
CA THR A 2 1.00 -13.05 2.25
C THR A 2 -0.03 -12.05 1.68
N LEU A 3 -0.09 -10.87 2.27
CA LEU A 3 -0.92 -9.75 1.79
C LEU A 3 0.00 -8.68 1.23
N VAL A 4 -0.29 -8.21 0.01
CA VAL A 4 0.42 -7.08 -0.57
C VAL A 4 -0.25 -5.79 -0.08
N VAL A 5 0.53 -4.93 0.58
CA VAL A 5 0.03 -3.69 1.16
C VAL A 5 0.58 -2.49 0.41
N ASP A 6 -0.30 -1.58 0.00
CA ASP A 6 0.17 -0.35 -0.63
C ASP A 6 0.41 0.76 0.40
N ALA A 7 1.04 1.83 -0.05
CA ALA A 7 1.42 2.93 0.84
C ALA A 7 0.22 3.61 1.49
N SER A 8 -0.91 3.74 0.76
CA SER A 8 -2.10 4.38 1.31
C SER A 8 -2.68 3.59 2.48
N LEU A 9 -2.72 2.27 2.36
CA LEU A 9 -3.17 1.36 3.42
C LEU A 9 -2.27 1.47 4.64
N VAL A 10 -0.96 1.42 4.42
CA VAL A 10 0.03 1.46 5.50
C VAL A 10 -0.07 2.78 6.28
N VAL A 11 -0.15 3.92 5.58
CA VAL A 11 -0.28 5.23 6.24
C VAL A 11 -1.57 5.31 7.03
N SER A 12 -2.68 4.82 6.48
CA SER A 12 -3.95 4.80 7.20
C SER A 12 -3.85 4.00 8.50
N ALA A 13 -3.20 2.84 8.45
CA ALA A 13 -3.00 2.01 9.65
C ALA A 13 -2.16 2.71 10.72
N LEU A 14 -1.15 3.49 10.29
CA LEU A 14 -0.20 4.10 11.21
C LEU A 14 -0.63 5.48 11.74
N ALA A 15 -1.46 6.21 10.98
CA ALA A 15 -1.74 7.62 11.27
C ALA A 15 -3.22 7.99 11.34
N ASP A 16 -4.13 7.12 10.95
CA ASP A 16 -5.57 7.40 10.98
C ASP A 16 -6.22 6.76 12.20
N GLY A 17 -6.75 7.56 13.10
CA GLY A 17 -7.45 7.10 14.30
C GLY A 17 -8.92 6.73 14.08
N GLY A 18 -9.45 6.85 12.86
CA GLY A 18 -10.84 6.55 12.54
C GLY A 18 -11.09 5.09 12.18
N SER A 19 -12.29 4.82 11.68
CA SER A 19 -12.71 3.45 11.33
C SER A 19 -11.90 2.83 10.20
N VAL A 20 -11.50 3.63 9.21
CA VAL A 20 -10.67 3.16 8.11
C VAL A 20 -9.27 2.78 8.63
N GLY A 21 -8.70 3.59 9.51
CA GLY A 21 -7.41 3.29 10.13
C GLY A 21 -7.47 2.00 10.96
N SER A 22 -8.53 1.79 11.73
CA SER A 22 -8.72 0.56 12.49
C SER A 22 -8.84 -0.67 11.60
N TRP A 23 -9.56 -0.55 10.51
CA TRP A 23 -9.64 -1.62 9.52
C TRP A 23 -8.28 -1.92 8.91
N ALA A 24 -7.54 -0.89 8.49
CA ALA A 24 -6.21 -1.05 7.92
C ALA A 24 -5.25 -1.71 8.92
N GLU A 25 -5.29 -1.28 10.17
CA GLU A 25 -4.47 -1.85 11.23
C GLU A 25 -4.75 -3.34 11.43
N SER A 26 -6.01 -3.74 11.36
CA SER A 26 -6.38 -5.16 11.50
C SER A 26 -5.78 -6.02 10.39
N LEU A 27 -5.63 -5.48 9.18
CA LEU A 27 -5.01 -6.21 8.08
C LEU A 27 -3.50 -6.40 8.28
N LEU A 28 -2.83 -5.44 8.93
CA LEU A 28 -1.38 -5.53 9.15
C LEU A 28 -1.00 -6.63 10.15
N THR A 29 -1.93 -7.08 10.97
CA THR A 29 -1.68 -8.10 11.98
C THR A 29 -2.18 -9.49 11.60
N GLY A 30 -2.89 -9.61 10.49
CA GLY A 30 -3.57 -10.85 10.11
C GLY A 30 -2.73 -11.82 9.31
N GLU A 31 -1.84 -11.33 8.47
CA GLU A 31 -1.03 -12.15 7.54
C GLU A 31 0.37 -11.57 7.43
N PRO A 32 1.35 -12.36 6.97
CA PRO A 32 2.63 -11.80 6.55
C PRO A 32 2.40 -10.75 5.47
N LEU A 33 3.24 -9.71 5.45
CA LEU A 33 3.08 -8.57 4.56
C LEU A 33 4.19 -8.54 3.51
N SER A 34 3.82 -8.15 2.30
CA SER A 34 4.74 -7.96 1.17
C SER A 34 4.46 -6.64 0.47
N ALA A 35 5.48 -6.03 -0.09
CA ALA A 35 5.32 -4.79 -0.84
C ALA A 35 6.50 -4.57 -1.79
N PRO A 36 6.34 -3.72 -2.82
CA PRO A 36 7.48 -3.25 -3.61
C PRO A 36 8.48 -2.46 -2.77
N HIS A 37 9.74 -2.46 -3.18
CA HIS A 37 10.78 -1.64 -2.55
C HIS A 37 10.39 -0.17 -2.40
N LEU A 38 9.58 0.34 -3.31
CA LEU A 38 9.15 1.74 -3.30
C LEU A 38 8.15 2.06 -2.18
N MET A 39 7.46 1.07 -1.63
CA MET A 39 6.36 1.30 -0.70
C MET A 39 6.75 2.19 0.49
N PRO A 40 7.85 1.94 1.22
CA PRO A 40 8.20 2.79 2.35
C PRO A 40 8.43 4.25 1.95
N VAL A 41 9.01 4.49 0.76
CA VAL A 41 9.25 5.86 0.26
C VAL A 41 7.93 6.55 -0.06
N GLU A 42 7.01 5.85 -0.71
CA GLU A 42 5.68 6.39 -0.99
C GLU A 42 4.93 6.72 0.30
N ALA A 43 4.97 5.82 1.28
CA ALA A 43 4.35 6.03 2.58
C ALA A 43 4.95 7.26 3.29
N ALA A 44 6.28 7.37 3.30
CA ALA A 44 6.95 8.53 3.88
C ALA A 44 6.52 9.84 3.20
N ASN A 45 6.36 9.82 1.87
CA ASN A 45 5.92 11.00 1.13
C ASN A 45 4.47 11.38 1.43
N ILE A 46 3.59 10.39 1.60
CA ILE A 46 2.19 10.65 2.01
C ILE A 46 2.18 11.31 3.40
N LEU A 47 2.96 10.80 4.36
CA LEU A 47 3.08 11.39 5.69
C LEU A 47 3.60 12.83 5.62
N ARG A 48 4.63 13.07 4.82
CA ARG A 48 5.20 14.41 4.62
C ARG A 48 4.15 15.38 4.12
N ARG A 49 3.40 14.99 3.10
CA ARG A 49 2.36 15.85 2.50
C ARG A 49 1.22 16.11 3.47
N ALA A 50 0.78 15.09 4.21
CA ALA A 50 -0.29 15.25 5.22
C ALA A 50 0.12 16.21 6.32
N ALA A 51 1.36 16.13 6.79
CA ALA A 51 1.88 17.05 7.81
C ALA A 51 1.99 18.47 7.24
N ALA A 52 2.49 18.63 6.02
CA ALA A 52 2.61 19.94 5.38
C ALA A 52 1.24 20.60 5.16
N ALA A 53 0.21 19.81 4.88
CA ALA A 53 -1.16 20.30 4.69
C ALA A 53 -1.91 20.53 6.02
N GLY A 54 -1.30 20.20 7.16
CA GLY A 54 -1.94 20.33 8.47
C GLY A 54 -2.98 19.27 8.78
N GLU A 55 -3.04 18.20 7.99
CA GLU A 55 -3.98 17.10 8.23
C GLU A 55 -3.59 16.25 9.43
N ILE A 56 -2.29 16.13 9.68
CA ILE A 56 -1.72 15.50 10.88
C ILE A 56 -0.63 16.41 11.44
N SER A 57 -0.32 16.26 12.72
CA SER A 57 0.77 17.02 13.32
C SER A 57 2.13 16.48 12.88
N ALA A 58 3.17 17.30 13.00
CA ALA A 58 4.54 16.88 12.73
C ALA A 58 4.95 15.72 13.64
N ASP A 59 4.50 15.71 14.89
CA ASP A 59 4.81 14.65 15.83
C ASP A 59 4.15 13.33 15.45
N VAL A 60 2.89 13.37 15.04
CA VAL A 60 2.18 12.18 14.55
C VAL A 60 2.87 11.62 13.29
N ALA A 61 3.26 12.50 12.38
CA ALA A 61 3.97 12.07 11.16
C ALA A 61 5.31 11.39 11.50
N ALA A 62 6.07 11.97 12.43
CA ALA A 62 7.36 11.41 12.84
C ALA A 62 7.20 10.06 13.53
N MET A 63 6.20 9.90 14.39
CA MET A 63 5.91 8.64 15.06
C MET A 63 5.49 7.57 14.04
N ALA A 64 4.62 7.94 13.11
CA ALA A 64 4.18 7.01 12.04
C ALA A 64 5.37 6.58 11.17
N HIS A 65 6.28 7.48 10.86
CA HIS A 65 7.47 7.15 10.10
C HIS A 65 8.37 6.16 10.86
N THR A 66 8.53 6.35 12.15
CA THR A 66 9.29 5.41 12.99
C THR A 66 8.62 4.02 12.97
N ASP A 67 7.30 3.97 13.13
CA ASP A 67 6.55 2.72 13.10
C ASP A 67 6.65 2.05 11.72
N LEU A 68 6.65 2.83 10.65
CA LEU A 68 6.85 2.33 9.29
C LEU A 68 8.17 1.57 9.16
N LEU A 69 9.24 2.13 9.71
CA LEU A 69 10.56 1.51 9.64
C LEU A 69 10.65 0.23 10.48
N ASP A 70 9.81 0.09 11.49
CA ASP A 70 9.77 -1.10 12.36
C ASP A 70 8.85 -2.19 11.83
N MET A 71 8.08 -1.93 10.79
CA MET A 71 7.17 -2.93 10.23
C MET A 71 7.93 -4.09 9.59
N ARG A 72 7.40 -5.29 9.78
CA ARG A 72 7.90 -6.50 9.12
C ARG A 72 7.18 -6.69 7.79
N VAL A 73 7.78 -6.15 6.74
CA VAL A 73 7.27 -6.27 5.37
C VAL A 73 8.39 -6.81 4.50
N GLU A 74 8.10 -7.87 3.77
CA GLU A 74 9.05 -8.35 2.77
C GLU A 74 8.98 -7.44 1.54
N LEU A 75 10.10 -6.82 1.19
CA LEU A 75 10.19 -5.87 0.08
C LEU A 75 10.80 -6.54 -1.14
N PHE A 76 10.22 -6.27 -2.31
CA PHE A 76 10.60 -6.90 -3.57
C PHE A 76 11.13 -5.88 -4.57
N PRO A 77 12.18 -6.24 -5.32
CA PRO A 77 12.76 -5.34 -6.32
C PRO A 77 11.88 -5.23 -7.56
N TYR A 78 12.10 -4.17 -8.33
CA TYR A 78 11.31 -3.91 -9.53
C TYR A 78 11.63 -4.88 -10.68
N GLY A 79 12.91 -5.21 -10.89
CA GLY A 79 13.37 -5.91 -12.09
C GLY A 79 12.56 -7.15 -12.49
N PRO A 80 12.30 -8.09 -11.56
CA PRO A 80 11.53 -9.29 -11.90
C PRO A 80 10.09 -9.02 -12.35
N PHE A 81 9.53 -7.87 -11.96
CA PHE A 81 8.13 -7.52 -12.26
C PHE A 81 8.00 -6.56 -13.44
N ALA A 82 9.10 -6.03 -13.94
CA ALA A 82 9.10 -5.04 -14.99
C ALA A 82 8.31 -5.46 -16.25
N PRO A 83 8.40 -6.71 -16.74
CA PRO A 83 7.62 -7.12 -17.92
C PRO A 83 6.11 -6.99 -17.68
N ARG A 84 5.61 -7.46 -16.52
CA ARG A 84 4.18 -7.36 -16.22
C ARG A 84 3.74 -5.93 -15.98
N VAL A 85 4.55 -5.13 -15.32
CA VAL A 85 4.29 -3.70 -15.13
C VAL A 85 4.12 -3.01 -16.49
N TRP A 86 4.98 -3.32 -17.45
CA TRP A 86 4.91 -2.72 -18.78
C TRP A 86 3.64 -3.14 -19.53
N GLU A 87 3.20 -4.38 -19.37
CA GLU A 87 1.93 -4.85 -19.93
C GLU A 87 0.73 -4.07 -19.42
N LEU A 88 0.79 -3.59 -18.18
CA LEU A 88 -0.30 -2.86 -17.54
C LEU A 88 -0.29 -1.35 -17.81
N ARG A 89 0.67 -0.84 -18.58
CA ARG A 89 0.92 0.60 -18.74
C ARG A 89 -0.24 1.42 -19.29
N ASP A 90 -1.12 0.82 -20.06
CA ASP A 90 -2.25 1.54 -20.65
C ASP A 90 -3.34 1.87 -19.62
N ASN A 91 -3.37 1.15 -18.50
CA ASN A 91 -4.44 1.28 -17.52
C ASN A 91 -3.93 1.73 -16.15
N LEU A 92 -2.64 1.56 -15.85
CA LEU A 92 -2.06 1.84 -14.54
C LEU A 92 -0.74 2.59 -14.68
N THR A 93 -0.44 3.42 -13.68
CA THR A 93 0.93 3.93 -13.53
C THR A 93 1.87 2.77 -13.24
N SER A 94 3.16 2.95 -13.50
CA SER A 94 4.16 1.93 -13.16
C SER A 94 4.21 1.66 -11.67
N TYR A 95 3.93 2.67 -10.86
CA TYR A 95 3.87 2.52 -9.39
C TYR A 95 2.77 1.54 -8.99
N ASP A 96 1.52 1.79 -9.42
CA ASP A 96 0.38 0.93 -9.10
C ASP A 96 0.53 -0.46 -9.74
N ALA A 97 1.03 -0.51 -10.96
CA ALA A 97 1.24 -1.78 -11.66
C ALA A 97 2.25 -2.68 -10.95
N TRP A 98 3.23 -2.11 -10.24
CA TRP A 98 4.21 -2.89 -9.49
C TRP A 98 3.54 -3.64 -8.32
N TYR A 99 2.63 -2.99 -7.60
CA TYR A 99 1.84 -3.67 -6.56
C TYR A 99 1.02 -4.82 -7.14
N VAL A 100 0.36 -4.58 -8.27
CA VAL A 100 -0.46 -5.58 -8.95
C VAL A 100 0.38 -6.76 -9.41
N ALA A 101 1.50 -6.49 -10.09
CA ALA A 101 2.39 -7.55 -10.58
C ALA A 101 2.93 -8.42 -9.43
N LEU A 102 3.28 -7.79 -8.31
CA LEU A 102 3.73 -8.50 -7.12
C LEU A 102 2.64 -9.41 -6.56
N ALA A 103 1.41 -8.89 -6.43
CA ALA A 103 0.29 -9.66 -5.90
C ALA A 103 -0.03 -10.86 -6.82
N GLU A 104 0.00 -10.66 -8.13
CA GLU A 104 -0.22 -11.75 -9.09
C GLU A 104 0.84 -12.84 -8.95
N PHE A 105 2.10 -12.43 -8.81
CA PHE A 105 3.21 -13.37 -8.64
C PHE A 105 3.08 -14.20 -7.36
N LEU A 106 2.66 -13.56 -6.27
CA LEU A 106 2.52 -14.23 -4.97
C LEU A 106 1.20 -15.00 -4.82
N GLY A 107 0.31 -14.93 -5.81
CA GLY A 107 -1.02 -15.51 -5.69
C GLY A 107 -1.85 -14.87 -4.59
N SER A 108 -1.68 -13.57 -4.40
CA SER A 108 -2.26 -12.81 -3.31
C SER A 108 -3.15 -11.67 -3.84
N ARG A 109 -3.55 -10.78 -2.94
CA ARG A 109 -4.35 -9.60 -3.25
C ARG A 109 -3.65 -8.34 -2.75
N VAL A 110 -4.06 -7.20 -3.26
CA VAL A 110 -3.55 -5.89 -2.83
C VAL A 110 -4.54 -5.25 -1.86
N ALA A 111 -4.08 -4.87 -0.68
CA ALA A 111 -4.85 -4.07 0.25
C ALA A 111 -4.57 -2.59 -0.01
N THR A 112 -5.59 -1.82 -0.32
CA THR A 112 -5.47 -0.42 -0.73
C THR A 112 -6.69 0.40 -0.33
N LEU A 113 -6.49 1.70 -0.14
CA LEU A 113 -7.59 2.66 -0.01
C LEU A 113 -8.05 3.18 -1.37
N ASP A 114 -7.30 2.91 -2.42
CA ASP A 114 -7.55 3.46 -3.76
C ASP A 114 -8.60 2.62 -4.50
N LEU A 115 -9.86 3.06 -4.46
CA LEU A 115 -10.96 2.39 -5.15
C LEU A 115 -10.81 2.41 -6.68
N LYS A 116 -10.14 3.43 -7.21
CA LYS A 116 -9.89 3.54 -8.63
C LYS A 116 -8.94 2.43 -9.09
N LEU A 117 -7.89 2.18 -8.33
CA LEU A 117 -6.98 1.06 -8.58
C LEU A 117 -7.73 -0.28 -8.50
N ALA A 118 -8.55 -0.47 -7.47
CA ALA A 118 -9.30 -1.70 -7.27
C ALA A 118 -10.27 -2.02 -8.41
N ARG A 119 -10.68 -1.00 -9.16
CA ARG A 119 -11.63 -1.14 -10.28
C ARG A 119 -10.94 -1.10 -11.65
N ALA A 120 -9.63 -0.96 -11.68
CA ALA A 120 -8.90 -0.83 -12.95
C ALA A 120 -9.02 -2.10 -13.79
N THR A 121 -9.03 -1.92 -15.12
CA THR A 121 -8.96 -3.01 -16.07
C THR A 121 -7.52 -3.47 -16.20
N GLY A 122 -7.30 -4.77 -16.29
CA GLY A 122 -5.98 -5.37 -16.51
C GLY A 122 -5.46 -6.21 -15.36
N PRO A 123 -5.58 -5.79 -14.08
CA PRO A 123 -5.16 -6.63 -12.97
C PRO A 123 -5.89 -7.98 -12.94
N ARG A 124 -5.13 -9.03 -12.61
CA ARG A 124 -5.65 -10.38 -12.42
C ARG A 124 -5.69 -10.79 -10.95
N CYS A 125 -5.21 -9.92 -10.06
CA CYS A 125 -5.31 -10.14 -8.62
C CYS A 125 -6.60 -9.54 -8.06
N GLY A 126 -6.98 -9.97 -6.84
CA GLY A 126 -8.04 -9.34 -6.09
C GLY A 126 -7.55 -8.13 -5.31
N PHE A 127 -8.50 -7.43 -4.69
CA PHE A 127 -8.21 -6.25 -3.86
C PHE A 127 -9.00 -6.31 -2.57
N GLU A 128 -8.36 -5.86 -1.47
CA GLU A 128 -9.02 -5.56 -0.21
C GLU A 128 -9.13 -4.05 -0.10
N THR A 129 -10.35 -3.55 0.05
CA THR A 129 -10.62 -2.12 0.20
C THR A 129 -11.45 -1.88 1.46
N PRO A 130 -11.50 -0.63 1.97
CA PRO A 130 -12.25 -0.35 3.18
C PRO A 130 -13.72 -0.78 3.05
N PRO A 131 -14.33 -1.31 4.13
CA PRO A 131 -15.76 -1.63 4.13
C PRO A 131 -16.57 -0.37 3.86
N THR A 132 -17.62 -0.50 3.07
CA THR A 132 -18.58 0.59 2.87
C THR A 132 -19.43 0.73 4.13
N ALA A 133 -19.64 1.98 4.54
CA ALA A 133 -20.46 2.28 5.71
C ALA A 133 -21.93 1.93 5.47
#